data_021875fb85521edfef7faf3228347e2c
#
_entry.id   021875fb85521edfef7faf3228347e2c
#
_cell.length_a   1.000
_cell.length_b   1.000
_cell.length_c   1.000
_cell.angle_alpha   90.00
_cell.angle_beta   90.00
_cell.angle_gamma   90.00
#
_symmetry.space_group_name_H-M   'P 1'
#
loop_
_entity.id
_entity.type
_entity.pdbx_description
1 polymer ?
#
loop_
_entity_poly.entity_id
_entity_poly.type
_entity_poly.pdbx_seq_one_letter_code
_entity_poly.pdbx_strand_id
1 'polypeptide(L)'
;MLGNKTWDEWIEEYSESHQHPVNKLTHTIGIPMIAVSLPLFIVAIFISGFWVAPVALFVVGWIFQFVGHAFERKPPEFFKDWRFLFVGLRWWFKKIRG
;
A
#
# COMPACT_ATOMS: atom_id res chain seq x y z
N MET A 1 10.84 2.86 -14.69
CA MET A 1 11.70 2.10 -13.78
C MET A 1 12.24 2.99 -12.68
N LEU A 2 12.59 2.39 -11.57
CA LEU A 2 13.15 3.10 -10.44
C LEU A 2 14.60 2.64 -10.22
N GLY A 3 15.54 3.55 -10.42
CA GLY A 3 16.96 3.22 -10.30
C GLY A 3 17.41 2.24 -11.38
N ASN A 4 18.23 1.25 -10.99
CA ASN A 4 18.80 0.27 -11.91
C ASN A 4 17.97 -0.99 -12.06
N LYS A 5 16.82 -1.06 -11.38
CA LYS A 5 15.96 -2.24 -11.41
C LYS A 5 14.77 -2.04 -12.33
N THR A 6 14.33 -3.12 -12.98
CA THR A 6 13.08 -3.11 -13.75
C THR A 6 11.90 -3.17 -12.78
N TRP A 7 10.70 -2.85 -13.27
CA TRP A 7 9.49 -3.00 -12.47
C TRP A 7 9.31 -4.43 -11.98
N ASP A 8 9.62 -5.42 -12.83
CA ASP A 8 9.47 -6.83 -12.45
C ASP A 8 10.40 -7.19 -11.30
N GLU A 9 11.64 -6.68 -11.32
CA GLU A 9 12.59 -6.92 -10.23
C GLU A 9 12.12 -6.27 -8.93
N TRP A 10 11.59 -5.05 -9.00
CA TRP A 10 11.03 -4.37 -7.83
C TRP A 10 9.84 -5.12 -7.26
N ILE A 11 8.94 -5.60 -8.13
CA ILE A 11 7.76 -6.33 -7.70
C ILE A 11 8.15 -7.66 -7.07
N GLU A 12 9.14 -8.36 -7.65
CA GLU A 12 9.63 -9.62 -7.08
C GLU A 12 10.19 -9.42 -5.68
N GLU A 13 11.02 -8.39 -5.49
CA GLU A 13 11.58 -8.08 -4.18
C GLU A 13 10.48 -7.73 -3.18
N TYR A 14 9.49 -6.95 -3.61
CA TYR A 14 8.34 -6.62 -2.77
C TYR A 14 7.57 -7.88 -2.38
N SER A 15 7.37 -8.80 -3.32
CA SER A 15 6.65 -10.04 -3.07
C SER A 15 7.35 -10.94 -2.07
N GLU A 16 8.68 -10.89 -1.99
CA GLU A 16 9.43 -11.69 -1.02
C GLU A 16 9.10 -11.30 0.43
N SER A 17 8.76 -10.04 0.67
CA SER A 17 8.36 -9.58 2.00
C SER A 17 6.86 -9.68 2.23
N HIS A 18 6.11 -10.29 1.29
CA HIS A 18 4.66 -10.41 1.34
C HIS A 18 4.23 -11.86 1.05
N GLN A 19 4.84 -12.82 1.76
CA GLN A 19 4.56 -14.24 1.57
C GLN A 19 3.42 -14.76 2.43
N HIS A 20 3.24 -14.17 3.62
CA HIS A 20 2.21 -14.64 4.54
C HIS A 20 0.81 -14.33 3.98
N PRO A 21 -0.14 -15.31 4.00
CA PRO A 21 -1.49 -15.08 3.45
C PRO A 21 -2.20 -13.87 4.07
N VAL A 22 -2.06 -13.66 5.37
CA VAL A 22 -2.67 -12.51 6.04
C VAL A 22 -2.06 -11.21 5.53
N ASN A 23 -0.74 -11.16 5.34
CA ASN A 23 -0.07 -9.98 4.81
C ASN A 23 -0.52 -9.68 3.39
N LYS A 24 -0.63 -10.70 2.53
CA LYS A 24 -1.15 -10.52 1.16
C LYS A 24 -2.57 -9.98 1.17
N LEU A 25 -3.42 -10.52 2.03
CA LEU A 25 -4.81 -10.10 2.13
C LEU A 25 -4.92 -8.64 2.62
N THR A 26 -4.22 -8.32 3.70
CA THR A 26 -4.28 -6.97 4.27
C THR A 26 -3.74 -5.92 3.30
N HIS A 27 -2.73 -6.27 2.48
CA HIS A 27 -2.23 -5.37 1.45
C HIS A 27 -3.20 -5.25 0.27
N THR A 28 -3.86 -6.33 -0.11
CA THR A 28 -4.85 -6.30 -1.18
C THR A 28 -6.01 -5.38 -0.85
N ILE A 29 -6.39 -5.31 0.42
CA ILE A 29 -7.48 -4.45 0.90
C ILE A 29 -6.95 -3.06 1.26
N GLY A 30 -5.83 -2.99 1.97
CA GLY A 30 -5.31 -1.74 2.51
C GLY A 30 -4.75 -0.78 1.48
N ILE A 31 -4.06 -1.31 0.45
CA ILE A 31 -3.46 -0.45 -0.58
C ILE A 31 -4.51 0.41 -1.29
N PRO A 32 -5.63 -0.14 -1.79
CA PRO A 32 -6.66 0.71 -2.40
C PRO A 32 -7.30 1.68 -1.41
N MET A 33 -7.43 1.31 -0.14
CA MET A 33 -7.96 2.23 0.87
C MET A 33 -7.08 3.46 1.01
N ILE A 34 -5.77 3.26 1.10
CA ILE A 34 -4.81 4.37 1.18
C ILE A 34 -4.84 5.18 -0.11
N ALA A 35 -4.79 4.50 -1.26
CA ALA A 35 -4.75 5.18 -2.55
C ALA A 35 -5.98 6.04 -2.78
N VAL A 36 -7.17 5.54 -2.43
CA VAL A 36 -8.42 6.29 -2.59
C VAL A 36 -8.50 7.45 -1.60
N SER A 37 -7.93 7.29 -0.40
CA SER A 37 -7.97 8.37 0.60
C SER A 37 -7.28 9.63 0.12
N LEU A 38 -6.23 9.51 -0.72
CA LEU A 38 -5.45 10.66 -1.16
C LEU A 38 -6.29 11.67 -1.98
N PRO A 39 -6.99 11.26 -3.06
CA PRO A 39 -7.88 12.20 -3.76
C PRO A 39 -9.03 12.69 -2.89
N LEU A 40 -9.50 11.88 -1.93
CA LEU A 40 -10.56 12.32 -1.02
C LEU A 40 -10.08 13.40 -0.05
N PHE A 41 -8.80 13.42 0.31
CA PHE A 41 -8.23 14.53 1.08
C PHE A 41 -8.32 15.83 0.29
N ILE A 42 -8.10 15.77 -1.02
CA ILE A 42 -8.24 16.94 -1.89
C ILE A 42 -9.70 17.45 -1.88
N VAL A 43 -10.66 16.53 -2.00
CA VAL A 43 -12.09 16.87 -1.93
C VAL A 43 -12.42 17.53 -0.58
N ALA A 44 -11.83 17.03 0.51
CA ALA A 44 -12.08 17.55 1.84
C ALA A 44 -11.64 19.03 2.00
N ILE A 45 -10.69 19.50 1.19
CA ILE A 45 -10.28 20.91 1.20
C ILE A 45 -11.45 21.80 0.76
N PHE A 46 -12.28 21.32 -0.16
CA PHE A 46 -13.35 22.10 -0.76
C PHE A 46 -14.72 21.85 -0.13
N ILE A 47 -14.91 20.73 0.56
CA ILE A 47 -16.21 20.38 1.15
C ILE A 47 -16.06 20.30 2.67
N SER A 48 -16.70 21.25 3.37
CA SER A 48 -16.64 21.31 4.82
C SER A 48 -17.22 20.03 5.44
N GLY A 49 -16.51 19.50 6.42
CA GLY A 49 -16.95 18.31 7.16
C GLY A 49 -16.66 16.99 6.50
N PHE A 50 -16.02 16.98 5.32
CA PHE A 50 -15.75 15.72 4.58
C PHE A 50 -14.48 15.00 5.05
N TRP A 51 -13.87 15.44 6.12
CA TRP A 51 -12.57 14.90 6.57
C TRP A 51 -12.65 13.48 7.12
N VAL A 52 -13.82 13.05 7.63
CA VAL A 52 -13.94 11.75 8.28
C VAL A 52 -13.64 10.60 7.32
N ALA A 53 -14.18 10.65 6.09
CA ALA A 53 -14.00 9.57 5.13
C ALA A 53 -12.51 9.36 4.74
N PRO A 54 -11.77 10.38 4.27
CA PRO A 54 -10.38 10.18 3.90
C PRO A 54 -9.50 9.82 5.10
N VAL A 55 -9.72 10.40 6.28
CA VAL A 55 -8.94 10.07 7.46
C VAL A 55 -9.17 8.61 7.86
N ALA A 56 -10.42 8.16 7.88
CA ALA A 56 -10.74 6.78 8.23
C ALA A 56 -10.09 5.80 7.25
N LEU A 57 -10.21 6.05 5.95
CA LEU A 57 -9.61 5.17 4.94
C LEU A 57 -8.10 5.12 5.06
N PHE A 58 -7.47 6.27 5.28
CA PHE A 58 -6.03 6.36 5.39
C PHE A 58 -5.53 5.61 6.63
N VAL A 59 -6.12 5.88 7.79
CA VAL A 59 -5.69 5.26 9.04
C VAL A 59 -5.93 3.74 9.01
N VAL A 60 -7.12 3.31 8.62
CA VAL A 60 -7.45 1.88 8.59
C VAL A 60 -6.59 1.15 7.55
N GLY A 61 -6.37 1.77 6.39
CA GLY A 61 -5.51 1.18 5.36
C GLY A 61 -4.09 0.96 5.87
N TRP A 62 -3.51 1.92 6.58
CA TRP A 62 -2.18 1.76 7.16
C TRP A 62 -2.16 0.75 8.30
N ILE A 63 -3.22 0.66 9.10
CA ILE A 63 -3.32 -0.39 10.12
C ILE A 63 -3.24 -1.77 9.46
N PHE A 64 -3.96 -1.98 8.36
CA PHE A 64 -3.86 -3.24 7.61
C PHE A 64 -2.44 -3.53 7.15
N GLN A 65 -1.73 -2.51 6.65
CA GLN A 65 -0.35 -2.70 6.20
C GLN A 65 0.55 -3.19 7.34
N PHE A 66 0.50 -2.50 8.47
CA PHE A 66 1.36 -2.85 9.60
C PHE A 66 0.97 -4.17 10.26
N VAL A 67 -0.32 -4.47 10.33
CA VAL A 67 -0.78 -5.78 10.84
C VAL A 67 -0.26 -6.90 9.95
N GLY A 68 -0.35 -6.72 8.61
CA GLY A 68 0.16 -7.70 7.68
C GLY A 68 1.65 -7.95 7.88
N HIS A 69 2.45 -6.91 8.04
CA HIS A 69 3.88 -7.05 8.26
C HIS A 69 4.19 -7.67 9.62
N ALA A 70 3.34 -7.47 10.62
CA ALA A 70 3.51 -8.15 11.90
C ALA A 70 3.36 -9.66 11.74
N PHE A 71 2.40 -10.11 10.93
CA PHE A 71 2.26 -11.54 10.62
C PHE A 71 3.42 -12.07 9.80
N GLU A 72 3.94 -11.25 8.88
CA GLU A 72 5.09 -11.63 8.04
C GLU A 72 6.39 -11.68 8.84
N ARG A 73 6.44 -10.99 9.96
CA ARG A 73 7.63 -10.82 10.80
C ARG A 73 8.76 -10.09 10.07
N LYS A 74 8.41 -9.22 9.14
CA LYS A 74 9.34 -8.38 8.39
C LYS A 74 8.83 -6.96 8.38
N PRO A 75 9.73 -5.95 8.45
CA PRO A 75 9.29 -4.56 8.36
C PRO A 75 8.80 -4.24 6.95
N PRO A 76 7.99 -3.19 6.80
CA PRO A 76 7.59 -2.73 5.47
C PRO A 76 8.81 -2.37 4.63
N GLU A 77 8.76 -2.70 3.34
CA GLU A 77 9.88 -2.46 2.42
C GLU A 77 10.20 -0.97 2.27
N PHE A 78 9.21 -0.09 2.39
CA PHE A 78 9.46 1.34 2.23
C PHE A 78 10.37 1.90 3.33
N PHE A 79 10.59 1.19 4.43
CA PHE A 79 11.57 1.59 5.43
C PHE A 79 13.00 1.49 4.87
N LYS A 80 13.22 0.63 3.90
CA LYS A 80 14.51 0.52 3.21
C LYS A 80 14.64 1.53 2.10
N ASP A 81 13.56 1.76 1.35
CA ASP A 81 13.54 2.63 0.20
C ASP A 81 12.10 3.12 -0.02
N TRP A 82 11.89 4.43 0.05
CA TRP A 82 10.56 5.02 -0.08
C TRP A 82 9.88 4.66 -1.41
N ARG A 83 10.66 4.34 -2.43
CA ARG A 83 10.11 3.97 -3.75
C ARG A 83 9.25 2.72 -3.70
N PHE A 84 9.40 1.90 -2.66
CA PHE A 84 8.54 0.73 -2.48
C PHE A 84 7.08 1.09 -2.24
N LEU A 85 6.76 2.33 -1.89
CA LEU A 85 5.37 2.77 -1.83
C LEU A 85 4.72 2.68 -3.21
N PHE A 86 5.46 3.08 -4.26
CA PHE A 86 4.98 2.99 -5.63
C PHE A 86 5.04 1.55 -6.15
N VAL A 87 6.04 0.79 -5.74
CA VAL A 87 6.15 -0.62 -6.10
C VAL A 87 4.97 -1.40 -5.54
N GLY A 88 4.53 -1.08 -4.31
CA GLY A 88 3.36 -1.71 -3.71
C GLY A 88 2.11 -1.49 -4.54
N LEU A 89 1.93 -0.29 -5.09
CA LEU A 89 0.79 0.02 -5.93
C LEU A 89 0.84 -0.79 -7.24
N ARG A 90 2.02 -0.89 -7.86
CA ARG A 90 2.21 -1.70 -9.06
C ARG A 90 1.97 -3.19 -8.78
N TRP A 91 2.43 -3.68 -7.63
CA TRP A 91 2.20 -5.05 -7.20
C TRP A 91 0.70 -5.33 -7.09
N TRP A 92 -0.04 -4.40 -6.52
CA TRP A 92 -1.49 -4.53 -6.38
C TRP A 92 -2.17 -4.62 -7.75
N PHE A 93 -1.81 -3.74 -8.68
CA PHE A 93 -2.37 -3.77 -10.04
C PHE A 93 -2.08 -5.09 -10.74
N LYS A 94 -0.86 -5.58 -10.62
CA LYS A 94 -0.47 -6.86 -11.23
C LYS A 94 -1.29 -8.01 -10.64
N LYS A 95 -1.49 -8.01 -9.34
CA LYS A 95 -2.25 -9.05 -8.63
C LYS A 95 -3.72 -9.06 -9.09
N ILE A 96 -4.34 -7.89 -9.23
CA ILE A 96 -5.74 -7.77 -9.63
C ILE A 96 -5.95 -8.19 -11.08
N ARG A 97 -5.03 -7.83 -11.96
CA ARG A 97 -5.14 -8.21 -13.37
C ARG A 97 -4.87 -9.68 -13.63
N GLY A 98 -4.27 -10.33 -12.68
CA GLY A 98 -3.87 -11.70 -12.85
C GLY A 98 -2.46 -11.81 -13.35
#